data_caca05e87e805f3bc69a4710487b03ab
#
_entry.id   caca05e87e805f3bc69a4710487b03ab
#
_cell.length_a   1.000
_cell.length_b   1.000
_cell.length_c   1.000
_cell.angle_alpha   90.00
_cell.angle_beta   90.00
_cell.angle_gamma   90.00
#
_symmetry.space_group_name_H-M   'P 1'
#
loop_
_entity.id
_entity.type
_entity.pdbx_description
1 polymer ?
#
loop_
_entity_poly.entity_id
_entity_poly.type
_entity_poly.pdbx_seq_one_letter_code
_entity_poly.pdbx_strand_id
1 'polypeptide(L)'
;MKGLKWRTTKSPVEFMLVKNWGATPTPYDWSQLYQGLQSGVVEGQYVASPWQHVAKLHEVAKYFTEIGGMWSGNILAMDAKQYNALSDQQRKWLHQAADAYGEKVNELDNAWIKNGEDAIKASAKEWYVPTEAEMTKWRAGAIGAWLDAKGTFEPEVAKRVLMEQGMDGFVAQL
;
A
#
# COMPACT_ATOMS: atom_id res chain seq x y z
N MET A 1 18.12 -1.41 -3.32
CA MET A 1 17.29 -1.90 -4.46
C MET A 1 17.87 -1.52 -5.85
N LYS A 2 19.07 -1.01 -5.90
CA LYS A 2 19.69 -0.49 -7.14
C LYS A 2 19.70 -1.53 -8.27
N GLY A 3 19.13 -1.15 -9.43
CA GLY A 3 19.10 -1.96 -10.65
C GLY A 3 17.98 -3.00 -10.75
N LEU A 4 17.23 -3.26 -9.66
CA LEU A 4 16.12 -4.21 -9.70
C LEU A 4 14.91 -3.64 -10.47
N LYS A 5 14.32 -4.44 -11.33
CA LYS A 5 13.04 -4.14 -12.00
C LYS A 5 11.91 -4.36 -10.98
N TRP A 6 11.42 -3.27 -10.39
CA TRP A 6 10.44 -3.34 -9.33
C TRP A 6 9.04 -3.01 -9.85
N ARG A 7 8.12 -3.93 -9.65
CA ARG A 7 6.73 -3.74 -10.07
C ARG A 7 6.11 -2.53 -9.41
N THR A 8 5.42 -1.75 -10.21
CA THR A 8 4.51 -0.68 -9.75
C THR A 8 3.14 -0.86 -10.38
N THR A 9 2.15 -0.23 -9.78
CA THR A 9 0.88 0.06 -10.45
C THR A 9 1.09 1.19 -11.47
N LYS A 10 0.00 1.71 -12.04
CA LYS A 10 0.03 2.92 -12.88
C LYS A 10 0.04 4.22 -12.04
N SER A 11 0.18 4.12 -10.71
CA SER A 11 0.24 5.27 -9.81
C SER A 11 1.55 6.03 -9.99
N PRO A 12 1.51 7.34 -10.32
CA PRO A 12 2.73 8.16 -10.38
C PRO A 12 3.48 8.20 -9.05
N VAL A 13 2.76 8.21 -7.93
CA VAL A 13 3.37 8.25 -6.58
C VAL A 13 4.14 6.96 -6.29
N GLU A 14 3.58 5.79 -6.62
CA GLU A 14 4.29 4.52 -6.46
C GLU A 14 5.53 4.43 -7.37
N PHE A 15 5.43 4.95 -8.58
CA PHE A 15 6.56 5.07 -9.49
C PHE A 15 7.68 5.91 -8.88
N MET A 16 7.36 7.10 -8.34
CA MET A 16 8.31 7.99 -7.68
C MET A 16 8.94 7.32 -6.45
N LEU A 17 8.14 6.63 -5.65
CA LEU A 17 8.61 5.92 -4.46
C LEU A 17 9.66 4.86 -4.81
N VAL A 18 9.35 3.99 -5.76
CA VAL A 18 10.26 2.92 -6.21
C VAL A 18 11.55 3.50 -6.82
N LYS A 19 11.44 4.58 -7.59
CA LYS A 19 12.58 5.31 -8.14
C LYS A 19 13.48 5.89 -7.04
N ASN A 20 12.89 6.51 -6.01
CA ASN A 20 13.62 7.07 -4.88
C ASN A 20 14.28 5.99 -4.01
N TRP A 21 13.76 4.76 -3.99
CA TRP A 21 14.44 3.61 -3.40
C TRP A 21 15.57 3.05 -4.27
N GLY A 22 15.79 3.62 -5.46
CA GLY A 22 16.89 3.26 -6.37
C GLY A 22 16.60 2.07 -7.27
N ALA A 23 15.39 1.55 -7.29
CA ALA A 23 14.98 0.50 -8.23
C ALA A 23 14.47 1.10 -9.54
N THR A 24 14.27 0.26 -10.56
CA THR A 24 13.66 0.61 -11.83
C THR A 24 12.15 0.33 -11.74
N PRO A 25 11.32 1.38 -11.65
CA PRO A 25 9.87 1.19 -11.60
C PRO A 25 9.37 0.57 -12.90
N THR A 26 8.64 -0.53 -12.79
CA THR A 26 8.13 -1.29 -13.94
C THR A 26 6.63 -1.45 -13.78
N PRO A 27 5.79 -0.62 -14.44
CA PRO A 27 4.34 -0.78 -14.40
C PRO A 27 3.93 -2.15 -14.91
N TYR A 28 3.20 -2.91 -14.08
CA TYR A 28 2.81 -4.27 -14.42
C TYR A 28 1.47 -4.61 -13.80
N ASP A 29 0.59 -5.25 -14.58
CA ASP A 29 -0.77 -5.52 -14.15
C ASP A 29 -0.83 -6.57 -13.03
N TRP A 30 -1.75 -6.35 -12.09
CA TRP A 30 -1.94 -7.24 -10.95
C TRP A 30 -2.25 -8.68 -11.36
N SER A 31 -3.12 -8.86 -12.34
CA SER A 31 -3.53 -10.18 -12.82
C SER A 31 -2.39 -11.02 -13.40
N GLN A 32 -1.30 -10.39 -13.82
CA GLN A 32 -0.13 -11.03 -14.42
C GLN A 32 1.08 -11.08 -13.48
N LEU A 33 0.96 -10.49 -12.27
CA LEU A 33 2.10 -10.28 -11.37
C LEU A 33 2.78 -11.59 -10.94
N TYR A 34 2.01 -12.64 -10.67
CA TYR A 34 2.57 -13.95 -10.33
C TYR A 34 3.52 -14.44 -11.44
N GLN A 35 3.05 -14.43 -12.70
CA GLN A 35 3.84 -14.85 -13.86
C GLN A 35 5.03 -13.91 -14.11
N GLY A 36 4.83 -12.60 -13.90
CA GLY A 36 5.89 -11.61 -14.04
C GLY A 36 7.05 -11.83 -13.07
N LEU A 37 6.76 -12.16 -11.81
CA LEU A 37 7.75 -12.53 -10.80
C LEU A 37 8.39 -13.89 -11.12
N GLN A 38 7.59 -14.89 -11.50
CA GLN A 38 8.08 -16.23 -11.83
C GLN A 38 9.06 -16.22 -13.01
N SER A 39 8.79 -15.41 -14.03
CA SER A 39 9.63 -15.31 -15.23
C SER A 39 10.75 -14.26 -15.12
N GLY A 40 10.81 -13.47 -14.05
CA GLY A 40 11.81 -12.42 -13.88
C GLY A 40 11.58 -11.17 -14.76
N VAL A 41 10.40 -11.00 -15.33
CA VAL A 41 10.01 -9.72 -15.99
C VAL A 41 10.02 -8.58 -14.99
N VAL A 42 9.54 -8.84 -13.77
CA VAL A 42 9.74 -8.02 -12.59
C VAL A 42 10.44 -8.85 -11.51
N GLU A 43 11.33 -8.22 -10.75
CA GLU A 43 12.20 -8.89 -9.78
C GLU A 43 11.76 -8.64 -8.34
N GLY A 44 10.79 -7.74 -8.13
CA GLY A 44 10.24 -7.44 -6.83
C GLY A 44 8.97 -6.63 -6.91
N GLN A 45 8.33 -6.46 -5.76
CA GLN A 45 7.08 -5.73 -5.66
C GLN A 45 6.88 -5.19 -4.23
N TYR A 46 6.05 -4.16 -4.09
CA TYR A 46 5.64 -3.59 -2.82
C TYR A 46 4.13 -3.76 -2.66
N VAL A 47 3.73 -4.74 -1.85
CA VAL A 47 2.32 -5.12 -1.66
C VAL A 47 2.13 -5.60 -0.23
N ALA A 48 1.01 -5.28 0.39
CA ALA A 48 0.67 -5.73 1.73
C ALA A 48 0.57 -7.26 1.83
N SER A 49 0.99 -7.82 2.95
CA SER A 49 1.09 -9.26 3.20
C SER A 49 -0.16 -10.06 2.84
N PRO A 50 -1.40 -9.62 3.19
CA PRO A 50 -2.58 -10.40 2.85
C PRO A 50 -2.78 -10.57 1.35
N TRP A 51 -2.53 -9.52 0.57
CA TRP A 51 -2.64 -9.57 -0.88
C TRP A 51 -1.57 -10.43 -1.52
N GLN A 52 -0.35 -10.46 -0.95
CA GLN A 52 0.70 -11.37 -1.39
C GLN A 52 0.30 -12.83 -1.19
N HIS A 53 -0.38 -13.13 -0.07
CA HIS A 53 -0.88 -14.46 0.22
C HIS A 53 -2.00 -14.87 -0.73
N VAL A 54 -3.04 -14.04 -0.87
CA VAL A 54 -4.20 -14.31 -1.75
C VAL A 54 -3.78 -14.51 -3.21
N ALA A 55 -2.85 -13.68 -3.70
CA ALA A 55 -2.33 -13.81 -5.07
C ALA A 55 -1.18 -14.83 -5.18
N LYS A 56 -0.88 -15.58 -4.11
CA LYS A 56 0.16 -16.61 -4.06
C LYS A 56 1.57 -16.13 -4.45
N LEU A 57 1.82 -14.84 -4.35
CA LEU A 57 3.12 -14.27 -4.75
C LEU A 57 4.27 -14.81 -3.91
N HIS A 58 4.00 -15.24 -2.67
CA HIS A 58 4.97 -15.89 -1.78
C HIS A 58 5.46 -17.27 -2.29
N GLU A 59 4.80 -17.86 -3.29
CA GLU A 59 5.29 -19.08 -3.94
C GLU A 59 6.47 -18.79 -4.87
N VAL A 60 6.53 -17.61 -5.47
CA VAL A 60 7.53 -17.21 -6.47
C VAL A 60 8.52 -16.15 -5.94
N ALA A 61 8.12 -15.33 -4.96
CA ALA A 61 8.99 -14.44 -4.21
C ALA A 61 9.35 -15.09 -2.87
N LYS A 62 10.63 -15.18 -2.54
CA LYS A 62 11.13 -15.93 -1.36
C LYS A 62 11.88 -15.07 -0.35
N TYR A 63 12.15 -13.81 -0.67
CA TYR A 63 12.87 -12.87 0.18
C TYR A 63 11.96 -11.70 0.50
N PHE A 64 11.74 -11.45 1.78
CA PHE A 64 10.81 -10.42 2.25
C PHE A 64 11.52 -9.45 3.19
N THR A 65 11.20 -8.18 3.05
CA THR A 65 11.66 -7.12 3.95
C THR A 65 10.44 -6.43 4.54
N GLU A 66 10.30 -6.49 5.86
CA GLU A 66 9.20 -5.89 6.60
C GLU A 66 9.51 -4.43 6.89
N ILE A 67 8.97 -3.51 6.09
CA ILE A 67 9.21 -2.08 6.27
C ILE A 67 8.03 -1.32 6.90
N GLY A 68 6.90 -1.99 7.14
CA GLY A 68 5.71 -1.36 7.77
C GLY A 68 5.22 -0.09 7.06
N GLY A 69 5.53 0.05 5.78
CA GLY A 69 5.39 1.31 5.05
C GLY A 69 4.07 1.49 4.29
N MET A 70 3.11 0.58 4.45
CA MET A 70 1.83 0.68 3.76
C MET A 70 0.68 0.66 4.76
N TRP A 71 -0.14 1.70 4.71
CA TRP A 71 -1.47 1.67 5.28
C TRP A 71 -2.47 1.39 4.16
N SER A 72 -3.40 0.48 4.38
CA SER A 72 -4.46 0.14 3.45
C SER A 72 -5.81 0.32 4.11
N GLY A 73 -6.68 1.09 3.50
CA GLY A 73 -8.05 1.30 3.96
C GLY A 73 -9.05 0.96 2.86
N ASN A 74 -10.24 0.53 3.27
CA ASN A 74 -11.36 0.33 2.37
C ASN A 74 -12.33 1.50 2.48
N ILE A 75 -12.80 1.98 1.34
CA ILE A 75 -13.78 3.06 1.26
C ILE A 75 -15.02 2.53 0.57
N LEU A 76 -16.17 2.65 1.24
CA LEU A 76 -17.46 2.46 0.60
C LEU A 76 -17.85 3.76 -0.10
N ALA A 77 -18.07 3.71 -1.39
CA ALA A 77 -18.44 4.87 -2.19
C ALA A 77 -19.66 4.57 -3.03
N MET A 78 -20.50 5.58 -3.24
CA MET A 78 -21.66 5.53 -4.09
C MET A 78 -21.73 6.79 -4.95
N ASP A 79 -22.27 6.67 -6.15
CA ASP A 79 -22.54 7.83 -7.02
C ASP A 79 -23.50 8.80 -6.33
N ALA A 80 -23.14 10.09 -6.31
CA ALA A 80 -23.90 11.11 -5.60
C ALA A 80 -25.34 11.27 -6.13
N LYS A 81 -25.56 11.11 -7.43
CA LYS A 81 -26.91 11.19 -8.02
C LYS A 81 -27.78 10.02 -7.57
N GLN A 82 -27.20 8.82 -7.52
CA GLN A 82 -27.90 7.64 -7.02
C GLN A 82 -28.21 7.77 -5.52
N TYR A 83 -27.25 8.23 -4.72
CA TYR A 83 -27.46 8.48 -3.29
C TYR A 83 -28.57 9.51 -3.04
N ASN A 84 -28.57 10.61 -3.77
CA ASN A 84 -29.58 11.67 -3.63
C ASN A 84 -30.97 11.23 -4.09
N ALA A 85 -31.07 10.21 -4.95
CA ALA A 85 -32.35 9.65 -5.38
C ALA A 85 -32.98 8.68 -4.35
N LEU A 86 -32.22 8.26 -3.34
CA LEU A 86 -32.72 7.40 -2.28
C LEU A 86 -33.70 8.13 -1.36
N SER A 87 -34.74 7.44 -0.90
CA SER A 87 -35.58 7.91 0.19
C SER A 87 -34.79 7.98 1.50
N ASP A 88 -35.29 8.75 2.47
CA ASP A 88 -34.66 8.85 3.80
C ASP A 88 -34.52 7.49 4.49
N GLN A 89 -35.53 6.62 4.33
CA GLN A 89 -35.48 5.26 4.88
C GLN A 89 -34.39 4.42 4.20
N GLN A 90 -34.21 4.53 2.89
CA GLN A 90 -33.16 3.81 2.16
C GLN A 90 -31.76 4.33 2.55
N ARG A 91 -31.60 5.64 2.69
CA ARG A 91 -30.34 6.23 3.20
C ARG A 91 -30.01 5.71 4.60
N LYS A 92 -31.01 5.66 5.49
CA LYS A 92 -30.85 5.11 6.85
C LYS A 92 -30.35 3.65 6.81
N TRP A 93 -30.98 2.81 5.98
CA TRP A 93 -30.54 1.42 5.84
C TRP A 93 -29.12 1.32 5.25
N LEU A 94 -28.78 2.16 4.27
CA LEU A 94 -27.44 2.19 3.69
C LEU A 94 -26.37 2.53 4.76
N HIS A 95 -26.62 3.55 5.58
CA HIS A 95 -25.72 3.91 6.67
C HIS A 95 -25.61 2.78 7.71
N GLN A 96 -26.71 2.20 8.14
CA GLN A 96 -26.68 1.06 9.07
C GLN A 96 -25.87 -0.12 8.52
N ALA A 97 -26.01 -0.43 7.24
CA ALA A 97 -25.24 -1.48 6.59
C ALA A 97 -23.75 -1.12 6.48
N ALA A 98 -23.42 0.15 6.21
CA ALA A 98 -22.04 0.62 6.15
C ALA A 98 -21.36 0.57 7.53
N ASP A 99 -22.06 0.96 8.59
CA ASP A 99 -21.57 0.90 9.96
C ASP A 99 -21.30 -0.55 10.38
N ALA A 100 -22.26 -1.44 10.17
CA ALA A 100 -22.12 -2.88 10.47
C ALA A 100 -20.99 -3.53 9.64
N TYR A 101 -20.81 -3.13 8.39
CA TYR A 101 -19.69 -3.56 7.56
C TYR A 101 -18.37 -3.07 8.14
N GLY A 102 -18.27 -1.78 8.53
CA GLY A 102 -17.05 -1.20 9.08
C GLY A 102 -16.59 -1.90 10.37
N GLU A 103 -17.53 -2.21 11.27
CA GLU A 103 -17.24 -2.96 12.49
C GLU A 103 -16.72 -4.37 12.16
N LYS A 104 -17.38 -5.07 11.25
CA LYS A 104 -17.03 -6.47 10.93
C LYS A 104 -15.76 -6.58 10.12
N VAL A 105 -15.50 -5.65 9.20
CA VAL A 105 -14.26 -5.67 8.40
C VAL A 105 -13.04 -5.47 9.26
N ASN A 106 -13.07 -4.57 10.24
CA ASN A 106 -11.94 -4.35 11.15
C ASN A 106 -11.57 -5.60 11.96
N GLU A 107 -12.59 -6.37 12.40
CA GLU A 107 -12.37 -7.65 13.09
C GLU A 107 -11.72 -8.69 12.16
N LEU A 108 -12.22 -8.80 10.92
CA LEU A 108 -11.75 -9.78 9.94
C LEU A 108 -10.36 -9.43 9.38
N ASP A 109 -10.07 -8.15 9.17
CA ASP A 109 -8.81 -7.67 8.60
C ASP A 109 -7.61 -8.03 9.49
N ASN A 110 -7.74 -7.92 10.81
CA ASN A 110 -6.68 -8.31 11.73
C ASN A 110 -6.31 -9.81 11.60
N ALA A 111 -7.32 -10.67 11.52
CA ALA A 111 -7.11 -12.10 11.30
C ALA A 111 -6.54 -12.38 9.90
N TRP A 112 -7.00 -11.67 8.89
CA TRP A 112 -6.54 -11.81 7.51
C TRP A 112 -5.08 -11.37 7.35
N ILE A 113 -4.69 -10.24 7.96
CA ILE A 113 -3.29 -9.76 7.98
C ILE A 113 -2.40 -10.81 8.63
N LYS A 114 -2.76 -11.27 9.83
CA LYS A 114 -1.99 -12.28 10.55
C LYS A 114 -1.84 -13.57 9.76
N ASN A 115 -2.91 -14.10 9.20
CA ASN A 115 -2.88 -15.32 8.40
C ASN A 115 -1.99 -15.17 7.15
N GLY A 116 -2.05 -14.01 6.49
CA GLY A 116 -1.20 -13.69 5.35
C GLY A 116 0.28 -13.66 5.72
N GLU A 117 0.63 -13.02 6.81
CA GLU A 117 2.02 -12.97 7.31
C GLU A 117 2.54 -14.36 7.72
N ASP A 118 1.75 -15.12 8.47
CA ASP A 118 2.13 -16.46 8.90
C ASP A 118 2.40 -17.38 7.70
N ALA A 119 1.55 -17.32 6.67
CA ALA A 119 1.73 -18.09 5.44
C ALA A 119 2.99 -17.70 4.66
N ILE A 120 3.26 -16.39 4.58
CA ILE A 120 4.47 -15.88 3.91
C ILE A 120 5.72 -16.28 4.70
N LYS A 121 5.74 -16.08 6.01
CA LYS A 121 6.86 -16.46 6.90
C LYS A 121 7.17 -17.94 6.80
N ALA A 122 6.15 -18.79 6.74
CA ALA A 122 6.32 -20.24 6.59
C ALA A 122 6.94 -20.66 5.23
N SER A 123 6.78 -19.88 4.18
CA SER A 123 7.26 -20.15 2.82
C SER A 123 8.52 -19.37 2.41
N ALA A 124 8.87 -18.34 3.17
CA ALA A 124 10.02 -17.49 2.91
C ALA A 124 11.34 -18.24 3.09
N LYS A 125 12.31 -17.94 2.23
CA LYS A 125 13.72 -18.28 2.50
C LYS A 125 14.34 -17.32 3.51
N GLU A 126 13.87 -16.06 3.47
CA GLU A 126 14.32 -15.03 4.40
C GLU A 126 13.17 -14.04 4.64
N TRP A 127 12.95 -13.75 5.91
CA TRP A 127 12.10 -12.65 6.39
C TRP A 127 12.98 -11.68 7.16
N TYR A 128 13.26 -10.54 6.56
CA TYR A 128 14.17 -9.57 7.11
C TYR A 128 13.41 -8.38 7.72
N VAL A 129 13.74 -8.06 8.95
CA VAL A 129 13.26 -6.85 9.65
C VAL A 129 14.40 -5.84 9.69
N PRO A 130 14.29 -4.70 8.99
CA PRO A 130 15.35 -3.73 8.96
C PRO A 130 15.63 -3.11 10.34
N THR A 131 16.89 -2.80 10.60
CA THR A 131 17.29 -1.99 11.74
C THR A 131 16.77 -0.55 11.58
N GLU A 132 16.71 0.21 12.68
CA GLU A 132 16.28 1.62 12.62
C GLU A 132 17.14 2.48 11.69
N ALA A 133 18.44 2.21 11.65
CA ALA A 133 19.36 2.89 10.71
C ALA A 133 19.06 2.59 9.23
N GLU A 134 18.58 1.38 8.95
CA GLU A 134 18.14 1.01 7.59
C GLU A 134 16.76 1.56 7.28
N MET A 135 15.85 1.56 8.27
CA MET A 135 14.53 2.19 8.13
C MET A 135 14.64 3.69 7.81
N THR A 136 15.66 4.37 8.32
CA THR A 136 15.93 5.77 7.95
C THR A 136 16.15 5.94 6.44
N LYS A 137 16.79 4.97 5.78
CA LYS A 137 16.99 5.00 4.31
C LYS A 137 15.68 4.75 3.55
N TRP A 138 14.82 3.85 4.05
CA TRP A 138 13.49 3.63 3.47
C TRP A 138 12.62 4.88 3.56
N ARG A 139 12.61 5.52 4.74
CA ARG A 139 11.88 6.78 4.97
C ARG A 139 12.39 7.92 4.10
N ALA A 140 13.70 8.03 3.90
CA ALA A 140 14.29 9.04 3.03
C ALA A 140 13.78 8.91 1.58
N GLY A 141 13.64 7.69 1.07
CA GLY A 141 13.02 7.44 -0.25
C GLY A 141 11.55 7.84 -0.30
N ALA A 142 10.78 7.60 0.76
CA ALA A 142 9.40 8.04 0.86
C ALA A 142 9.28 9.57 0.89
N ILE A 143 10.15 10.25 1.64
CA ILE A 143 10.24 11.72 1.64
C ILE A 143 10.54 12.24 0.22
N GLY A 144 11.49 11.63 -0.49
CA GLY A 144 11.79 11.96 -1.88
C GLY A 144 10.57 11.82 -2.80
N ALA A 145 9.78 10.77 -2.61
CA ALA A 145 8.55 10.58 -3.38
C ALA A 145 7.49 11.66 -3.11
N TRP A 146 7.33 12.10 -1.87
CA TRP A 146 6.46 13.23 -1.53
C TRP A 146 6.88 14.52 -2.24
N LEU A 147 8.19 14.82 -2.25
CA LEU A 147 8.74 15.99 -2.93
C LEU A 147 8.56 15.92 -4.46
N ASP A 148 8.80 14.76 -5.05
CA ASP A 148 8.61 14.52 -6.49
C ASP A 148 7.13 14.60 -6.89
N ALA A 149 6.21 14.23 -5.98
CA ALA A 149 4.77 14.28 -6.20
C ALA A 149 4.15 15.67 -5.94
N LYS A 150 4.93 16.66 -5.55
CA LYS A 150 4.46 18.02 -5.27
C LYS A 150 3.67 18.58 -6.45
N GLY A 151 2.48 19.10 -6.16
CA GLY A 151 1.54 19.59 -7.17
C GLY A 151 0.54 18.55 -7.70
N THR A 152 0.62 17.28 -7.26
CA THR A 152 -0.36 16.23 -7.62
C THR A 152 -1.40 15.98 -6.53
N PHE A 153 -1.27 16.63 -5.38
CA PHE A 153 -2.16 16.51 -4.22
C PHE A 153 -2.47 17.90 -3.63
N GLU A 154 -3.55 17.97 -2.84
CA GLU A 154 -3.90 19.18 -2.11
C GLU A 154 -2.93 19.43 -0.95
N PRO A 155 -2.16 20.55 -0.93
CA PRO A 155 -1.11 20.78 0.07
C PRO A 155 -1.62 20.77 1.51
N GLU A 156 -2.79 21.32 1.77
CA GLU A 156 -3.36 21.40 3.13
C GLU A 156 -3.77 20.01 3.66
N VAL A 157 -4.25 19.12 2.77
CA VAL A 157 -4.55 17.73 3.14
C VAL A 157 -3.24 16.98 3.45
N ALA A 158 -2.23 17.14 2.60
CA ALA A 158 -0.92 16.53 2.81
C ALA A 158 -0.27 16.97 4.13
N LYS A 159 -0.32 18.27 4.44
CA LYS A 159 0.19 18.81 5.70
C LYS A 159 -0.51 18.17 6.91
N ARG A 160 -1.85 18.09 6.89
CA ARG A 160 -2.60 17.44 7.97
C ARG A 160 -2.18 16.00 8.18
N VAL A 161 -2.11 15.22 7.11
CA VAL A 161 -1.69 13.81 7.17
C VAL A 161 -0.29 13.68 7.79
N LEU A 162 0.65 14.52 7.37
CA LEU A 162 2.02 14.49 7.89
C LEU A 162 2.11 14.93 9.35
N MET A 163 1.37 15.96 9.75
CA MET A 163 1.31 16.42 11.14
C MET A 163 0.72 15.32 12.05
N GLU A 164 -0.35 14.66 11.64
CA GLU A 164 -0.94 13.54 12.37
C GLU A 164 0.01 12.33 12.52
N GLN A 165 1.00 12.24 11.63
CA GLN A 165 2.07 11.23 11.69
C GLN A 165 3.32 11.70 12.46
N GLY A 166 3.30 12.89 13.07
CA GLY A 166 4.44 13.45 13.78
C GLY A 166 5.58 13.89 12.85
N MET A 167 5.29 14.17 11.58
CA MET A 167 6.27 14.59 10.57
C MET A 167 6.28 16.11 10.35
N ASP A 168 6.03 16.90 11.39
CA ASP A 168 5.94 18.36 11.33
C ASP A 168 7.18 19.01 10.69
N GLY A 169 8.36 18.49 11.01
CA GLY A 169 9.62 18.98 10.43
C GLY A 169 9.74 18.80 8.92
N PHE A 170 8.92 17.93 8.32
CA PHE A 170 8.88 17.73 6.88
C PHE A 170 7.82 18.61 6.19
N VAL A 171 6.77 19.01 6.90
CA VAL A 171 5.67 19.84 6.36
C VAL A 171 6.19 21.12 5.70
N ALA A 172 7.22 21.73 6.28
CA ALA A 172 7.83 22.96 5.75
C ALA A 172 8.52 22.76 4.37
N GLN A 173 8.75 21.52 3.95
CA GLN A 173 9.40 21.20 2.67
C GLN A 173 8.37 20.93 1.55
N LEU A 174 7.10 20.73 1.90
CA LEU A 174 6.00 20.59 0.95
C LEU A 174 5.52 21.96 0.44
#